data_b1dbf63794221a66984ea720a35a0eca
#
_entry.id   b1dbf63794221a66984ea720a35a0eca
#
_cell.length_a   1.000
_cell.length_b   1.000
_cell.length_c   1.000
_cell.angle_alpha   90.00
_cell.angle_beta   90.00
_cell.angle_gamma   90.00
#
_symmetry.space_group_name_H-M   'P 1'
#
loop_
_entity.id
_entity.type
_entity.pdbx_description
1 polymer ?
#
loop_
_entity_poly.entity_id
_entity_poly.type
_entity_poly.pdbx_seq_one_letter_code
_entity_poly.pdbx_strand_id
1 'polypeptide(L)'
;MTDTTADPQVIEADQFYAHPPERVWRALTTPELMARWLMQPSGFAPVVGTRFTFRGQPMPSVGFSGDIACEVIAVQEGKQLTISWADAASGQPATWMVSWTLYPEGHGTRVILRHTGFDLDDVVQRRSRDIMGKGWVRIAAQLGKLLDGG
;
A
#
# COMPACT_ATOMS: atom_id res chain seq x y z
N MET A 1 5.14 25.90 -10.48
CA MET A 1 4.80 25.27 -10.02
C MET A 1 4.71 24.57 -9.63
N THR A 2 4.80 24.28 -9.70
CA THR A 2 4.68 23.48 -9.42
C THR A 2 4.08 22.87 -8.88
N ASP A 3 3.66 22.49 -9.02
CA ASP A 3 3.13 21.92 -8.43
C ASP A 3 3.19 21.00 -7.90
N THR A 4 3.90 20.79 -8.17
CA THR A 4 4.09 19.88 -7.33
C THR A 4 3.08 19.59 -6.38
N THR A 5 2.12 20.18 -6.39
CA THR A 5 1.04 19.92 -5.54
C THR A 5 0.50 18.58 -5.78
N ALA A 6 0.42 17.80 -4.75
CA ALA A 6 -0.14 16.48 -4.86
C ALA A 6 -1.57 16.55 -5.35
N ASP A 7 -1.92 15.64 -6.24
CA ASP A 7 -3.31 15.45 -6.65
C ASP A 7 -4.12 15.06 -5.41
N PRO A 8 -5.16 15.79 -5.04
CA PRO A 8 -5.95 15.44 -3.85
C PRO A 8 -6.65 14.08 -3.96
N GLN A 9 -6.79 13.52 -5.15
CA GLN A 9 -7.33 12.18 -5.33
C GLN A 9 -6.30 11.08 -5.11
N VAL A 10 -5.06 11.45 -4.79
CA VAL A 10 -3.95 10.51 -4.65
C VAL A 10 -3.25 10.74 -3.33
N ILE A 11 -2.91 9.67 -2.63
CA ILE A 11 -1.96 9.71 -1.53
C ILE A 11 -0.61 9.29 -2.11
N GLU A 12 0.44 10.07 -1.81
CA GLU A 12 1.79 9.69 -2.20
C GLU A 12 2.68 9.73 -0.96
N ALA A 13 3.43 8.66 -0.73
CA ALA A 13 4.40 8.59 0.34
C ALA A 13 5.75 8.23 -0.26
N ASP A 14 6.77 9.02 0.04
CA ASP A 14 8.11 8.88 -0.50
C ASP A 14 9.05 8.67 0.67
N GLN A 15 9.74 7.52 0.69
CA GLN A 15 10.63 7.20 1.80
C GLN A 15 11.89 6.51 1.28
N PHE A 16 13.03 6.92 1.82
CA PHE A 16 14.31 6.26 1.55
C PHE A 16 14.58 5.21 2.64
N TYR A 17 15.03 4.02 2.22
CA TYR A 17 15.49 2.97 3.12
C TYR A 17 16.94 2.64 2.80
N ALA A 18 17.80 2.57 3.81
CA ALA A 18 19.23 2.30 3.63
C ALA A 18 19.48 0.79 3.46
N HIS A 19 18.74 0.16 2.55
CA HIS A 19 18.81 -1.27 2.27
C HIS A 19 18.65 -1.50 0.77
N PRO A 20 19.27 -2.55 0.21
CA PRO A 20 19.21 -2.77 -1.24
C PRO A 20 17.81 -3.14 -1.70
N PRO A 21 17.49 -2.88 -2.99
CA PRO A 21 16.15 -3.17 -3.51
C PRO A 21 15.68 -4.61 -3.30
N GLU A 22 16.56 -5.58 -3.40
CA GLU A 22 16.20 -6.98 -3.20
C GLU A 22 15.63 -7.22 -1.81
N ARG A 23 16.20 -6.57 -0.80
CA ARG A 23 15.74 -6.72 0.57
C ARG A 23 14.39 -6.04 0.77
N VAL A 24 14.22 -4.84 0.20
CA VAL A 24 12.94 -4.12 0.26
C VAL A 24 11.87 -4.92 -0.47
N TRP A 25 12.20 -5.44 -1.65
CA TRP A 25 11.26 -6.23 -2.43
C TRP A 25 10.79 -7.47 -1.68
N ARG A 26 11.71 -8.14 -0.99
CA ARG A 26 11.37 -9.31 -0.19
C ARG A 26 10.34 -8.95 0.89
N ALA A 27 10.52 -7.82 1.55
CA ALA A 27 9.57 -7.37 2.57
C ALA A 27 8.20 -7.04 1.98
N LEU A 28 8.18 -6.54 0.73
CA LEU A 28 6.93 -6.20 0.06
C LEU A 28 6.16 -7.43 -0.43
N THR A 29 6.82 -8.55 -0.66
CA THR A 29 6.21 -9.69 -1.36
C THR A 29 6.25 -11.00 -0.60
N THR A 30 6.71 -10.99 0.65
CA THR A 30 6.75 -12.20 1.48
C THR A 30 5.65 -12.08 2.55
N PRO A 31 4.65 -12.99 2.55
CA PRO A 31 3.52 -12.87 3.47
C PRO A 31 3.90 -12.72 4.93
N GLU A 32 4.88 -13.49 5.40
CA GLU A 32 5.32 -13.42 6.80
C GLU A 32 5.90 -12.06 7.15
N LEU A 33 6.57 -11.42 6.20
CA LEU A 33 7.12 -10.09 6.41
C LEU A 33 6.04 -9.02 6.28
N MET A 34 5.13 -9.17 5.31
CA MET A 34 4.02 -8.25 5.12
C MET A 34 3.19 -8.13 6.40
N ALA A 35 3.01 -9.22 7.11
CA ALA A 35 2.25 -9.23 8.36
C ALA A 35 2.91 -8.37 9.45
N ARG A 36 4.21 -8.13 9.34
CA ARG A 36 4.97 -7.41 10.37
C ARG A 36 5.00 -5.90 10.14
N TRP A 37 4.83 -5.45 8.90
CA TRP A 37 4.89 -3.99 8.63
C TRP A 37 3.59 -3.44 8.04
N LEU A 38 2.76 -4.28 7.45
CA LEU A 38 1.54 -3.85 6.79
C LEU A 38 0.31 -4.49 7.47
N MET A 39 -0.05 -5.68 7.07
CA MET A 39 -1.17 -6.44 7.64
C MET A 39 -1.00 -7.90 7.25
N GLN A 40 -1.70 -8.80 7.95
CA GLN A 40 -1.66 -10.22 7.67
C GLN A 40 -2.37 -10.51 6.35
N PRO A 41 -1.65 -10.98 5.30
CA PRO A 41 -2.31 -11.36 4.05
C PRO A 41 -2.74 -12.82 4.08
N SER A 42 -3.76 -13.12 3.27
CA SER A 42 -4.20 -14.50 3.02
C SER A 42 -4.30 -14.70 1.53
N GLY A 43 -3.56 -15.67 1.00
CA GLY A 43 -3.60 -16.01 -0.42
C GLY A 43 -2.71 -15.17 -1.31
N PHE A 44 -1.82 -14.37 -0.75
CA PHE A 44 -0.96 -13.51 -1.56
C PHE A 44 0.14 -14.30 -2.28
N ALA A 45 0.36 -13.94 -3.54
CA ALA A 45 1.54 -14.32 -4.32
C ALA A 45 1.83 -13.16 -5.28
N PRO A 46 3.11 -12.87 -5.58
CA PRO A 46 3.45 -11.75 -6.48
C PRO A 46 3.28 -12.15 -7.95
N VAL A 47 2.05 -12.54 -8.29
CA VAL A 47 1.67 -12.99 -9.63
C VAL A 47 0.40 -12.24 -10.03
N VAL A 48 0.41 -11.62 -11.21
CA VAL A 48 -0.75 -10.88 -11.71
C VAL A 48 -1.99 -11.77 -11.72
N GLY A 49 -3.10 -11.25 -11.23
CA GLY A 49 -4.37 -11.97 -11.14
C GLY A 49 -4.59 -12.68 -9.82
N THR A 50 -3.58 -12.73 -8.95
CA THR A 50 -3.76 -13.35 -7.63
C THR A 50 -4.71 -12.51 -6.80
N ARG A 51 -5.77 -13.13 -6.31
CA ARG A 51 -6.71 -12.49 -5.37
C ARG A 51 -6.35 -12.90 -3.96
N PHE A 52 -6.35 -11.92 -3.06
CA PHE A 52 -5.97 -12.15 -1.68
C PHE A 52 -6.67 -11.14 -0.79
N THR A 53 -6.56 -11.34 0.52
CA THR A 53 -7.17 -10.43 1.49
C THR A 53 -6.15 -10.03 2.53
N PHE A 54 -6.32 -8.83 3.09
CA PHE A 54 -5.64 -8.42 4.31
C PHE A 54 -6.66 -8.38 5.44
N ARG A 55 -6.23 -8.76 6.62
CA ARG A 55 -7.03 -8.59 7.83
C ARG A 55 -6.55 -7.37 8.59
N GLY A 56 -7.40 -6.35 8.65
CA GLY A 56 -7.13 -5.12 9.40
C GLY A 56 -8.08 -4.98 10.56
N GLN A 57 -8.28 -3.75 11.02
CA GLN A 57 -9.18 -3.42 12.11
C GLN A 57 -10.45 -2.78 11.55
N PRO A 58 -11.64 -3.17 12.03
CA PRO A 58 -12.88 -2.49 11.60
C PRO A 58 -12.83 -1.00 11.92
N MET A 59 -13.43 -0.20 11.04
CA MET A 59 -13.49 1.24 11.24
C MET A 59 -14.89 1.72 10.86
N PRO A 60 -15.84 1.62 11.80
CA PRO A 60 -17.24 1.94 11.51
C PRO A 60 -17.47 3.37 11.05
N SER A 61 -16.61 4.31 11.45
CA SER A 61 -16.78 5.73 11.10
C SER A 61 -16.73 5.97 9.59
N VAL A 62 -16.10 5.06 8.82
CA VAL A 62 -16.06 5.13 7.36
C VAL A 62 -16.65 3.86 6.72
N GLY A 63 -17.37 3.06 7.51
CA GLY A 63 -18.02 1.86 6.99
C GLY A 63 -17.08 0.73 6.63
N PHE A 64 -15.87 0.72 7.20
CA PHE A 64 -14.88 -0.29 6.89
C PHE A 64 -15.07 -1.53 7.77
N SER A 65 -15.19 -2.71 7.13
CA SER A 65 -15.45 -3.97 7.82
C SER A 65 -14.24 -4.53 8.58
N GLY A 66 -13.04 -4.14 8.19
CA GLY A 66 -11.81 -4.68 8.75
C GLY A 66 -11.05 -5.56 7.77
N ASP A 67 -11.73 -6.16 6.82
CA ASP A 67 -11.08 -7.02 5.83
C ASP A 67 -11.00 -6.30 4.49
N ILE A 68 -9.84 -6.44 3.83
CA ILE A 68 -9.54 -5.76 2.57
C ILE A 68 -9.38 -6.82 1.49
N ALA A 69 -10.16 -6.69 0.41
CA ALA A 69 -10.06 -7.57 -0.75
C ALA A 69 -9.13 -6.92 -1.79
N CYS A 70 -8.16 -7.68 -2.25
CA CYS A 70 -7.12 -7.19 -3.16
C CYS A 70 -6.94 -8.14 -4.33
N GLU A 71 -6.38 -7.60 -5.39
CA GLU A 71 -5.92 -8.39 -6.53
C GLU A 71 -4.59 -7.82 -6.99
N VAL A 72 -3.64 -8.67 -7.32
CA VAL A 72 -2.36 -8.24 -7.89
C VAL A 72 -2.60 -7.79 -9.33
N ILE A 73 -2.41 -6.51 -9.59
CA ILE A 73 -2.71 -5.89 -10.90
C ILE A 73 -1.46 -5.85 -11.78
N ALA A 74 -0.30 -5.53 -11.20
CA ALA A 74 0.93 -5.42 -11.95
C ALA A 74 2.11 -5.81 -11.06
N VAL A 75 3.09 -6.49 -11.64
CA VAL A 75 4.33 -6.86 -10.96
C VAL A 75 5.47 -6.67 -11.92
N GLN A 76 6.50 -5.93 -11.49
CA GLN A 76 7.82 -5.94 -12.11
C GLN A 76 8.78 -6.30 -10.99
N GLU A 77 9.30 -7.50 -11.02
CA GLU A 77 10.11 -8.03 -9.93
C GLU A 77 11.23 -7.09 -9.53
N GLY A 78 11.30 -6.75 -8.24
CA GLY A 78 12.30 -5.85 -7.71
C GLY A 78 12.05 -4.37 -7.98
N LYS A 79 11.00 -4.03 -8.72
CA LYS A 79 10.77 -2.64 -9.16
C LYS A 79 9.40 -2.10 -8.81
N GLN A 80 8.33 -2.87 -8.99
CA GLN A 80 6.99 -2.34 -8.79
C GLN A 80 6.00 -3.43 -8.46
N LEU A 81 5.14 -3.14 -7.50
CA LEU A 81 3.96 -3.96 -7.18
C LEU A 81 2.75 -3.04 -7.14
N THR A 82 1.70 -3.41 -7.86
CA THR A 82 0.42 -2.70 -7.82
C THR A 82 -0.68 -3.68 -7.45
N ILE A 83 -1.49 -3.32 -6.48
CA ILE A 83 -2.64 -4.11 -6.06
C ILE A 83 -3.90 -3.25 -6.06
N SER A 84 -5.05 -3.89 -6.29
CA SER A 84 -6.33 -3.25 -6.05
C SER A 84 -6.67 -3.30 -4.56
N TRP A 85 -7.62 -2.47 -4.13
CA TRP A 85 -7.91 -2.32 -2.70
C TRP A 85 -9.38 -2.00 -2.54
N ALA A 86 -10.13 -2.85 -1.87
CA ALA A 86 -11.54 -2.64 -1.61
C ALA A 86 -11.92 -3.26 -0.27
N ASP A 87 -12.95 -2.71 0.37
CA ASP A 87 -13.52 -3.36 1.54
C ASP A 87 -14.12 -4.70 1.12
N ALA A 88 -13.70 -5.78 1.76
CA ALA A 88 -14.15 -7.13 1.39
C ALA A 88 -15.66 -7.31 1.54
N ALA A 89 -16.29 -6.53 2.43
CA ALA A 89 -17.73 -6.62 2.68
C ALA A 89 -18.55 -5.74 1.74
N SER A 90 -17.91 -4.90 0.90
CA SER A 90 -18.66 -3.94 0.09
C SER A 90 -19.42 -4.57 -1.07
N GLY A 91 -18.92 -5.68 -1.61
CA GLY A 91 -19.50 -6.29 -2.80
C GLY A 91 -19.33 -5.48 -4.07
N GLN A 92 -18.60 -4.37 -4.01
CA GLN A 92 -18.41 -3.48 -5.15
C GLN A 92 -17.05 -3.72 -5.80
N PRO A 93 -16.90 -3.44 -7.10
CA PRO A 93 -15.58 -3.51 -7.74
C PRO A 93 -14.61 -2.55 -7.08
N ALA A 94 -13.34 -2.94 -7.02
CA ALA A 94 -12.31 -2.09 -6.45
C ALA A 94 -12.08 -0.89 -7.35
N THR A 95 -12.10 0.31 -6.76
CA THR A 95 -11.76 1.54 -7.47
C THR A 95 -10.43 2.12 -7.00
N TRP A 96 -9.92 1.63 -5.88
CA TRP A 96 -8.64 2.10 -5.33
C TRP A 96 -7.53 1.18 -5.78
N MET A 97 -6.38 1.79 -6.09
CA MET A 97 -5.14 1.07 -6.42
C MET A 97 -4.04 1.56 -5.52
N VAL A 98 -3.20 0.62 -5.07
CA VAL A 98 -2.02 0.96 -4.27
C VAL A 98 -0.81 0.39 -4.99
N SER A 99 0.20 1.22 -5.23
CA SER A 99 1.42 0.77 -5.86
C SER A 99 2.63 1.18 -5.05
N TRP A 100 3.64 0.31 -5.05
CA TRP A 100 4.96 0.59 -4.50
C TRP A 100 5.95 0.51 -5.64
N THR A 101 6.71 1.58 -5.86
CA THR A 101 7.76 1.61 -6.88
C THR A 101 9.10 1.80 -6.20
N LEU A 102 10.07 0.98 -6.57
CA LEU A 102 11.39 0.97 -5.95
C LEU A 102 12.38 1.57 -6.92
N TYR A 103 13.16 2.54 -6.43
CA TYR A 103 14.23 3.18 -7.18
C TYR A 103 15.55 2.97 -6.44
N PRO A 104 16.53 2.30 -7.06
CA PRO A 104 17.87 2.24 -6.44
C PRO A 104 18.41 3.65 -6.24
N GLU A 105 18.95 3.91 -5.06
CA GLU A 105 19.51 5.21 -4.74
C GLU A 105 20.73 5.01 -3.84
N GLY A 106 21.93 5.21 -4.40
CA GLY A 106 23.16 4.89 -3.69
C GLY A 106 23.19 3.42 -3.34
N HIS A 107 23.43 3.11 -2.06
CA HIS A 107 23.38 1.73 -1.56
C HIS A 107 22.01 1.36 -1.02
N GLY A 108 21.05 2.23 -1.15
CA GLY A 108 19.71 2.01 -0.62
C GLY A 108 18.65 2.02 -1.69
N THR A 109 17.42 2.21 -1.24
CA THR A 109 16.24 2.18 -2.10
C THR A 109 15.29 3.29 -1.70
N ARG A 110 14.84 4.06 -2.67
CA ARG A 110 13.73 4.98 -2.48
C ARG A 110 12.45 4.28 -2.89
N VAL A 111 11.46 4.28 -2.01
CA VAL A 111 10.17 3.66 -2.29
C VAL A 111 9.13 4.75 -2.38
N ILE A 112 8.39 4.77 -3.48
CA ILE A 112 7.27 5.69 -3.66
C ILE A 112 6.00 4.86 -3.66
N LEU A 113 5.14 5.13 -2.68
CA LEU A 113 3.81 4.55 -2.59
C LEU A 113 2.81 5.53 -3.19
N ARG A 114 1.89 5.02 -4.00
CA ARG A 114 0.77 5.80 -4.50
C ARG A 114 -0.53 5.03 -4.26
N HIS A 115 -1.49 5.71 -3.63
CA HIS A 115 -2.82 5.16 -3.41
C HIS A 115 -3.79 6.06 -4.17
N THR A 116 -4.43 5.53 -5.20
CA THR A 116 -5.23 6.31 -6.14
C THR A 116 -6.68 5.86 -6.15
N GLY A 117 -7.55 6.67 -6.75
CA GLY A 117 -8.94 6.30 -7.00
C GLY A 117 -9.93 6.88 -6.01
N PHE A 118 -9.52 7.81 -5.13
CA PHE A 118 -10.45 8.43 -4.19
C PHE A 118 -11.44 9.33 -4.92
N ASP A 119 -12.72 9.18 -4.59
CA ASP A 119 -13.78 10.06 -5.08
C ASP A 119 -14.00 11.16 -4.04
N LEU A 120 -13.53 12.36 -4.34
CA LEU A 120 -13.59 13.47 -3.40
C LEU A 120 -14.97 14.10 -3.30
N ASP A 121 -15.90 13.73 -4.18
CA ASP A 121 -17.29 14.12 -4.03
C ASP A 121 -18.01 13.31 -2.97
N ASP A 122 -17.44 12.18 -2.56
CA ASP A 122 -17.97 11.32 -1.52
C ASP A 122 -17.33 11.71 -0.18
N VAL A 123 -18.14 12.14 0.78
CA VAL A 123 -17.66 12.57 2.10
C VAL A 123 -16.93 11.45 2.81
N VAL A 124 -17.44 10.22 2.69
CA VAL A 124 -16.80 9.05 3.32
C VAL A 124 -15.42 8.80 2.73
N GLN A 125 -15.29 8.91 1.40
CA GLN A 125 -13.99 8.70 0.76
C GLN A 125 -12.99 9.80 1.07
N ARG A 126 -13.46 11.05 1.22
CA ARG A 126 -12.56 12.13 1.67
C ARG A 126 -12.01 11.85 3.06
N ARG A 127 -12.88 11.36 3.96
CA ARG A 127 -12.45 11.00 5.31
C ARG A 127 -11.49 9.81 5.28
N SER A 128 -11.78 8.81 4.47
CA SER A 128 -10.90 7.65 4.30
C SER A 128 -9.54 8.06 3.78
N ARG A 129 -9.50 8.98 2.82
CA ARG A 129 -8.23 9.47 2.27
C ARG A 129 -7.38 10.10 3.37
N ASP A 130 -7.98 10.92 4.24
CA ASP A 130 -7.23 11.55 5.33
C ASP A 130 -6.70 10.51 6.33
N ILE A 131 -7.53 9.53 6.67
CA ILE A 131 -7.13 8.45 7.58
C ILE A 131 -6.01 7.61 6.95
N MET A 132 -6.18 7.23 5.69
CA MET A 132 -5.20 6.38 5.00
C MET A 132 -3.89 7.13 4.79
N GLY A 133 -3.94 8.44 4.53
CA GLY A 133 -2.72 9.24 4.37
C GLY A 133 -1.84 9.19 5.61
N LYS A 134 -2.44 9.32 6.78
CA LYS A 134 -1.72 9.21 8.04
C LYS A 134 -1.26 7.77 8.28
N GLY A 135 -2.09 6.80 7.93
CA GLY A 135 -1.76 5.40 8.07
C GLY A 135 -0.57 5.00 7.22
N TRP A 136 -0.51 5.46 5.98
CA TRP A 136 0.61 5.10 5.09
C TRP A 136 1.94 5.66 5.60
N VAL A 137 1.95 6.84 6.19
CA VAL A 137 3.19 7.39 6.80
C VAL A 137 3.67 6.48 7.93
N ARG A 138 2.75 6.03 8.79
CA ARG A 138 3.09 5.12 9.88
C ARG A 138 3.57 3.77 9.36
N ILE A 139 2.90 3.24 8.33
CA ILE A 139 3.24 1.94 7.74
C ILE A 139 4.62 2.01 7.09
N ALA A 140 4.94 3.10 6.41
CA ALA A 140 6.26 3.28 5.81
C ALA A 140 7.36 3.26 6.87
N ALA A 141 7.10 3.85 8.04
CA ALA A 141 8.03 3.81 9.14
C ALA A 141 8.17 2.40 9.73
N GLN A 142 7.08 1.64 9.78
CA GLN A 142 7.13 0.24 10.23
C GLN A 142 7.97 -0.63 9.29
N LEU A 143 7.86 -0.39 7.99
CA LEU A 143 8.71 -1.10 7.03
C LEU A 143 10.20 -0.80 7.31
N GLY A 144 10.53 0.46 7.59
CA GLY A 144 11.89 0.83 7.94
C GLY A 144 12.40 0.09 9.18
N LYS A 145 11.56 -0.02 10.20
CA LYS A 145 11.94 -0.76 11.42
C LYS A 145 12.19 -2.22 11.12
N LEU A 146 11.36 -2.84 10.30
CA LEU A 146 11.54 -4.23 9.91
C LEU A 146 12.87 -4.42 9.18
N LEU A 147 13.16 -3.53 8.23
CA LEU A 147 14.39 -3.63 7.44
C LEU A 147 15.64 -3.41 8.31
N ASP A 148 15.56 -2.50 9.28
CA ASP A 148 16.70 -2.17 10.15
C ASP A 148 16.95 -3.23 11.20
N GLY A 149 15.91 -3.84 11.73
CA GLY A 149 16.05 -4.76 12.83
C GLY A 149 15.78 -6.20 12.48
N GLY A 150 15.35 -6.42 11.28
CA GLY A 150 14.98 -7.76 10.88
C GLY A 150 13.66 -8.18 11.47
#